data_20f7fcf4fd7177e02d5345ec1e819dff
#
_entry.id   20f7fcf4fd7177e02d5345ec1e819dff
#
_cell.length_a   1.000
_cell.length_b   1.000
_cell.length_c   1.000
_cell.angle_alpha   90.00
_cell.angle_beta   90.00
_cell.angle_gamma   90.00
#
_symmetry.space_group_name_H-M   'P 1'
#
loop_
_entity.id
_entity.type
_entity.pdbx_description
1 polymer ?
#
loop_
_entity_poly.entity_id
_entity_poly.type
_entity_poly.pdbx_seq_one_letter_code
_entity_poly.pdbx_strand_id
1 'polypeptide(L)'
;DYNIFSNIAPAMPKPSKGTEFVKFAISQASKDMQEVLIPMAIPALAAHLTDVRFMYSDNKYYEMCGQMGHLIGPSGIGKAQLGHLVEAIMRPFRKHDETEFKKLVDWQRQMKTKGANKEKPERPDVSFWFPPADVTNPAFIQNAMACEKLGKRTQYLNLPEVEMADRICGGHKQVSQM
;
A
#
# COMPACT_ATOMS: atom_id res chain seq x y z
N ASP A 1 13.24 -6.21 -27.83
CA ASP A 1 12.26 -5.59 -28.75
C ASP A 1 11.06 -5.07 -27.96
N TYR A 2 11.25 -3.95 -27.25
CA TYR A 2 10.18 -3.28 -26.49
C TYR A 2 9.25 -2.42 -27.37
N ASN A 3 9.52 -2.34 -28.68
CA ASN A 3 8.78 -1.47 -29.60
C ASN A 3 7.44 -2.04 -30.10
N ILE A 4 7.10 -3.28 -29.79
CA ILE A 4 5.87 -3.91 -30.29
C ILE A 4 4.62 -3.36 -29.59
N PHE A 5 4.76 -2.90 -28.34
CA PHE A 5 3.63 -2.39 -27.55
C PHE A 5 3.41 -0.88 -27.67
N SER A 6 4.38 -0.11 -28.11
CA SER A 6 4.28 1.35 -28.20
C SER A 6 3.26 1.83 -29.25
N ASN A 7 2.95 1.00 -30.24
CA ASN A 7 2.02 1.32 -31.33
C ASN A 7 0.58 0.84 -31.09
N ILE A 8 0.32 0.11 -30.01
CA ILE A 8 -1.00 -0.52 -29.74
C ILE A 8 -1.71 0.14 -28.55
N ALA A 9 -0.99 0.81 -27.68
CA ALA A 9 -1.60 1.49 -26.54
C ALA A 9 -2.40 2.71 -27.01
N PRO A 10 -3.71 2.80 -26.71
CA PRO A 10 -4.49 3.99 -27.01
C PRO A 10 -3.89 5.17 -26.25
N ALA A 11 -3.83 6.32 -26.92
CA ALA A 11 -3.40 7.56 -26.25
C ALA A 11 -4.29 7.84 -25.04
N MET A 12 -3.71 8.11 -23.91
CA MET A 12 -4.46 8.49 -22.72
C MET A 12 -5.26 9.76 -22.97
N PRO A 13 -6.52 9.85 -22.50
CA PRO A 13 -7.30 11.06 -22.61
C PRO A 13 -6.58 12.23 -21.93
N LYS A 14 -6.53 13.38 -22.59
CA LYS A 14 -5.94 14.58 -22.00
C LYS A 14 -6.65 14.93 -20.69
N PRO A 15 -5.93 15.16 -19.59
CA PRO A 15 -6.52 15.41 -18.26
C PRO A 15 -7.15 16.82 -18.11
N SER A 16 -7.51 17.46 -19.22
CA SER A 16 -8.06 18.82 -19.26
C SER A 16 -9.34 19.01 -18.44
N LYS A 17 -10.04 17.93 -18.11
CA LYS A 17 -11.25 17.90 -17.28
C LYS A 17 -11.04 17.24 -15.92
N GLY A 18 -9.81 16.96 -15.53
CA GLY A 18 -9.50 16.32 -14.26
C GLY A 18 -9.79 17.22 -13.04
N THR A 19 -9.99 16.60 -11.89
CA THR A 19 -10.07 17.29 -10.61
C THR A 19 -8.78 18.08 -10.33
N GLU A 20 -8.83 19.05 -9.42
CA GLU A 20 -7.64 19.81 -9.01
C GLU A 20 -6.50 18.91 -8.52
N PHE A 21 -6.84 17.80 -7.85
CA PHE A 21 -5.87 16.78 -7.45
C PHE A 21 -5.14 16.19 -8.66
N VAL A 22 -5.88 15.78 -9.69
CA VAL A 22 -5.31 15.20 -10.93
C VAL A 22 -4.40 16.21 -11.62
N LYS A 23 -4.85 17.46 -11.76
CA LYS A 23 -4.05 18.54 -12.35
C LYS A 23 -2.76 18.78 -11.56
N PHE A 24 -2.85 18.82 -10.23
CA PHE A 24 -1.69 18.98 -9.36
C PHE A 24 -0.71 17.80 -9.51
N ALA A 25 -1.18 16.57 -9.44
CA ALA A 25 -0.33 15.39 -9.57
C ALA A 25 0.42 15.36 -10.90
N ILE A 26 -0.26 15.68 -12.00
CA ILE A 26 0.34 15.74 -13.34
C ILE A 26 1.34 16.88 -13.45
N SER A 27 1.05 18.06 -12.88
CA SER A 27 1.95 19.21 -12.95
C SER A 27 3.31 18.97 -12.29
N GLN A 28 3.37 18.06 -11.33
CA GLN A 28 4.60 17.68 -10.63
C GLN A 28 5.36 16.53 -11.31
N ALA A 29 4.77 15.91 -12.32
CA ALA A 29 5.33 14.74 -12.99
C ALA A 29 6.17 15.12 -14.21
N SER A 30 7.25 14.35 -14.46
CA SER A 30 7.96 14.39 -15.73
C SER A 30 7.03 13.93 -16.86
N LYS A 31 7.33 14.35 -18.11
CA LYS A 31 6.49 13.99 -19.26
C LYS A 31 6.21 12.49 -19.37
N ASP A 32 7.23 11.68 -19.15
CA ASP A 32 7.13 10.22 -19.28
C ASP A 32 6.28 9.57 -18.18
N MET A 33 6.11 10.26 -17.05
CA MET A 33 5.32 9.77 -15.91
C MET A 33 3.89 10.33 -15.86
N GLN A 34 3.58 11.38 -16.60
CA GLN A 34 2.26 12.05 -16.53
C GLN A 34 1.10 11.09 -16.83
N GLU A 35 1.28 10.21 -17.82
CA GLU A 35 0.22 9.30 -18.26
C GLU A 35 0.00 8.14 -17.28
N VAL A 36 1.06 7.70 -16.60
CA VAL A 36 1.01 6.52 -15.71
C VAL A 36 0.78 6.87 -14.25
N LEU A 37 1.08 8.10 -13.83
CA LEU A 37 1.07 8.50 -12.43
C LEU A 37 -0.33 8.39 -11.81
N ILE A 38 -1.37 8.83 -12.52
CA ILE A 38 -2.74 8.81 -12.03
C ILE A 38 -3.30 7.40 -11.91
N PRO A 39 -3.26 6.55 -12.97
CA PRO A 39 -3.70 5.16 -12.84
C PRO A 39 -2.98 4.42 -11.72
N MET A 40 -1.68 4.64 -11.56
CA MET A 40 -0.89 3.97 -10.53
C MET A 40 -1.12 4.52 -9.11
N ALA A 41 -1.71 5.72 -8.97
CA ALA A 41 -2.12 6.25 -7.68
C ALA A 41 -3.51 5.74 -7.23
N ILE A 42 -4.32 5.16 -8.13
CA ILE A 42 -5.67 4.67 -7.82
C ILE A 42 -5.69 3.68 -6.65
N PRO A 43 -4.79 2.69 -6.54
CA PRO A 43 -4.77 1.78 -5.39
C PRO A 43 -4.62 2.52 -4.05
N ALA A 44 -3.76 3.54 -3.99
CA ALA A 44 -3.57 4.35 -2.78
C ALA A 44 -4.84 5.16 -2.43
N LEU A 45 -5.50 5.73 -3.43
CA LEU A 45 -6.77 6.44 -3.24
C LEU A 45 -7.89 5.47 -2.81
N ALA A 46 -7.96 4.28 -3.42
CA ALA A 46 -8.94 3.25 -3.09
C ALA A 46 -8.82 2.76 -1.64
N ALA A 47 -7.62 2.76 -1.06
CA ALA A 47 -7.40 2.40 0.33
C ALA A 47 -8.18 3.31 1.33
N HIS A 48 -8.53 4.53 0.94
CA HIS A 48 -9.36 5.43 1.74
C HIS A 48 -10.86 5.07 1.69
N LEU A 49 -11.28 4.21 0.76
CA LEU A 49 -12.67 3.80 0.55
C LEU A 49 -13.00 2.52 1.32
N THR A 50 -12.61 2.43 2.58
CA THR A 50 -12.66 1.21 3.39
C THR A 50 -14.08 0.64 3.56
N ASP A 51 -15.11 1.49 3.53
CA ASP A 51 -16.51 1.09 3.71
C ASP A 51 -17.31 1.09 2.40
N VAL A 52 -16.65 1.43 1.29
CA VAL A 52 -17.30 1.40 -0.02
C VAL A 52 -17.37 -0.04 -0.51
N ARG A 53 -18.57 -0.45 -0.87
CA ARG A 53 -18.87 -1.77 -1.41
C ARG A 53 -19.64 -1.62 -2.70
N PHE A 54 -19.47 -2.58 -3.58
CA PHE A 54 -20.23 -2.66 -4.82
C PHE A 54 -20.87 -4.03 -4.95
N MET A 55 -21.87 -4.12 -5.79
CA MET A 55 -22.56 -5.36 -6.10
C MET A 55 -22.75 -5.43 -7.61
N TYR A 56 -22.36 -6.55 -8.20
CA TYR A 56 -22.70 -6.81 -9.60
C TYR A 56 -24.20 -7.12 -9.75
N SER A 57 -24.77 -6.78 -10.89
CA SER A 57 -26.20 -6.98 -11.14
C SER A 57 -26.63 -8.45 -11.10
N ASP A 58 -25.72 -9.36 -11.40
CA ASP A 58 -25.88 -10.81 -11.40
C ASP A 58 -25.51 -11.47 -10.08
N ASN A 59 -24.87 -10.75 -9.20
CA ASN A 59 -24.39 -11.22 -7.89
C ASN A 59 -25.12 -10.48 -6.76
N LYS A 60 -25.65 -11.21 -5.79
CA LYS A 60 -26.34 -10.66 -4.63
C LYS A 60 -25.41 -10.32 -3.47
N TYR A 61 -24.11 -10.51 -3.62
CA TYR A 61 -23.13 -10.27 -2.57
C TYR A 61 -22.45 -8.91 -2.75
N TYR A 62 -22.22 -8.25 -1.62
CA TYR A 62 -21.41 -7.03 -1.60
C TYR A 62 -19.93 -7.38 -1.60
N GLU A 63 -19.20 -6.78 -2.50
CA GLU A 63 -17.76 -6.95 -2.64
C GLU A 63 -17.02 -5.65 -2.27
N MET A 64 -15.80 -5.79 -1.80
CA MET A 64 -14.93 -4.64 -1.51
C MET A 64 -14.04 -4.34 -2.71
N CYS A 65 -13.73 -3.06 -2.91
CA CYS A 65 -12.80 -2.63 -3.95
C CYS A 65 -11.37 -3.06 -3.59
N GLY A 66 -10.88 -4.12 -4.24
CA GLY A 66 -9.46 -4.46 -4.26
C GLY A 66 -8.81 -3.88 -5.51
N GLN A 67 -7.70 -3.17 -5.35
CA GLN A 67 -6.97 -2.54 -6.46
C GLN A 67 -5.50 -2.94 -6.40
N MET A 68 -4.95 -3.33 -7.54
CA MET A 68 -3.52 -3.63 -7.69
C MET A 68 -2.97 -2.86 -8.89
N GLY A 69 -1.80 -2.26 -8.71
CA GLY A 69 -1.08 -1.58 -9.79
C GLY A 69 0.36 -2.06 -9.88
N HIS A 70 0.83 -2.34 -11.08
CA HIS A 70 2.22 -2.69 -11.36
C HIS A 70 2.83 -1.65 -12.27
N LEU A 71 3.89 -0.97 -11.80
CA LEU A 71 4.65 -0.04 -12.60
C LEU A 71 5.98 -0.70 -13.01
N ILE A 72 6.06 -1.10 -14.27
CA ILE A 72 7.25 -1.71 -14.85
C ILE A 72 7.88 -0.72 -15.84
N GLY A 73 9.17 -0.54 -15.74
CA GLY A 73 9.90 0.35 -16.63
C GLY A 73 11.41 0.31 -16.38
N PRO A 74 12.21 0.80 -17.31
CA PRO A 74 13.67 0.85 -17.18
C PRO A 74 14.11 1.66 -15.96
N SER A 75 15.35 1.44 -15.52
CA SER A 75 15.97 2.24 -14.48
C SER A 75 16.07 3.70 -14.93
N GLY A 76 15.89 4.64 -14.00
CA GLY A 76 16.05 6.07 -14.29
C GLY A 76 14.84 6.78 -14.91
N ILE A 77 13.75 6.07 -15.27
CA ILE A 77 12.57 6.69 -15.91
C ILE A 77 11.74 7.59 -14.95
N GLY A 78 12.10 7.65 -13.68
CA GLY A 78 11.40 8.52 -12.73
C GLY A 78 10.29 7.84 -11.91
N LYS A 79 10.29 6.50 -11.80
CA LYS A 79 9.30 5.74 -10.99
C LYS A 79 9.19 6.23 -9.55
N ALA A 80 10.24 6.81 -8.98
CA ALA A 80 10.24 7.39 -7.64
C ALA A 80 9.17 8.50 -7.44
N GLN A 81 8.76 9.19 -8.51
CA GLN A 81 7.71 10.21 -8.45
C GLN A 81 6.36 9.63 -7.98
N LEU A 82 6.06 8.37 -8.37
CA LEU A 82 4.89 7.68 -7.85
C LEU A 82 4.98 7.50 -6.33
N GLY A 83 6.16 7.15 -5.81
CA GLY A 83 6.38 7.02 -4.37
C GLY A 83 6.05 8.31 -3.61
N HIS A 84 6.48 9.47 -4.11
CA HIS A 84 6.16 10.76 -3.48
C HIS A 84 4.66 11.06 -3.48
N LEU A 85 3.97 10.77 -4.59
CA LEU A 85 2.52 10.96 -4.68
C LEU A 85 1.78 10.01 -3.71
N VAL A 86 2.16 8.74 -3.69
CA VAL A 86 1.60 7.74 -2.78
C VAL A 86 1.81 8.14 -1.32
N GLU A 87 3.00 8.59 -0.93
CA GLU A 87 3.27 9.07 0.43
C GLU A 87 2.39 10.28 0.80
N ALA A 88 2.15 11.18 -0.13
CA ALA A 88 1.25 12.32 0.10
C ALA A 88 -0.20 11.86 0.32
N ILE A 89 -0.70 10.92 -0.48
CA ILE A 89 -2.04 10.33 -0.36
C ILE A 89 -2.17 9.56 0.97
N MET A 90 -1.16 8.79 1.33
CA MET A 90 -1.16 7.91 2.49
C MET A 90 -0.77 8.60 3.80
N ARG A 91 -0.50 9.90 3.79
CA ARG A 91 -0.10 10.66 5.00
C ARG A 91 -1.02 10.46 6.22
N PRO A 92 -2.37 10.43 6.09
CA PRO A 92 -3.24 10.15 7.24
C PRO A 92 -3.01 8.76 7.83
N PHE A 93 -2.73 7.76 6.97
CA PHE A 93 -2.44 6.39 7.40
C PHE A 93 -1.09 6.30 8.11
N ARG A 94 -0.07 6.97 7.58
CA ARG A 94 1.24 7.07 8.23
C ARG A 94 1.15 7.68 9.63
N LYS A 95 0.39 8.75 9.77
CA LYS A 95 0.17 9.40 11.08
C LYS A 95 -0.51 8.47 12.08
N HIS A 96 -1.48 7.69 11.63
CA HIS A 96 -2.09 6.64 12.45
C HIS A 96 -1.06 5.61 12.87
N ASP A 97 -0.32 5.05 11.92
CA ASP A 97 0.63 3.97 12.12
C ASP A 97 1.80 4.39 13.04
N GLU A 98 2.25 5.64 12.96
CA GLU A 98 3.22 6.21 13.90
C GLU A 98 2.69 6.20 15.35
N THR A 99 1.40 6.46 15.53
CA THR A 99 0.76 6.42 16.85
C THR A 99 0.69 4.98 17.37
N GLU A 100 0.32 4.04 16.53
CA GLU A 100 0.28 2.62 16.87
C GLU A 100 1.69 2.08 17.19
N PHE A 101 2.68 2.49 16.41
CA PHE A 101 4.07 2.11 16.66
C PHE A 101 4.60 2.62 18.00
N LYS A 102 4.25 3.85 18.40
CA LYS A 102 4.59 4.39 19.72
C LYS A 102 4.06 3.52 20.86
N LYS A 103 2.83 3.00 20.74
CA LYS A 103 2.26 2.08 21.75
C LYS A 103 3.12 0.82 21.91
N LEU A 104 3.62 0.25 20.79
CA LEU A 104 4.52 -0.91 20.84
C LEU A 104 5.86 -0.58 21.49
N VAL A 105 6.45 0.55 21.14
CA VAL A 105 7.73 0.99 21.71
C VAL A 105 7.60 1.20 23.22
N ASP A 106 6.53 1.85 23.67
CA ASP A 106 6.28 2.09 25.08
C ASP A 106 6.05 0.77 25.84
N TRP A 107 5.29 -0.14 25.26
CA TRP A 107 5.13 -1.48 25.83
C TRP A 107 6.47 -2.23 25.95
N GLN A 108 7.29 -2.22 24.89
CA GLN A 108 8.62 -2.85 24.92
C GLN A 108 9.54 -2.22 25.97
N ARG A 109 9.46 -0.90 26.14
CA ARG A 109 10.21 -0.18 27.19
C ARG A 109 9.77 -0.64 28.59
N GLN A 110 8.46 -0.73 28.82
CA GLN A 110 7.90 -1.22 30.08
C GLN A 110 8.30 -2.68 30.36
N MET A 111 8.33 -3.52 29.34
CA MET A 111 8.79 -4.91 29.46
C MET A 111 10.25 -5.01 29.90
N LYS A 112 11.12 -4.13 29.39
CA LYS A 112 12.56 -4.12 29.75
C LYS A 112 12.83 -3.57 31.17
N THR A 113 11.98 -2.68 31.65
CA THR A 113 12.18 -2.02 32.98
C THR A 113 11.61 -2.82 34.14
N LYS A 114 10.72 -3.79 33.88
CA LYS A 114 10.12 -4.61 34.94
C LYS A 114 11.02 -5.82 35.27
N GLY A 115 11.42 -5.92 36.54
CA GLY A 115 12.15 -7.09 37.06
C GLY A 115 11.31 -8.37 37.02
N ALA A 116 11.95 -9.52 37.20
CA ALA A 116 11.39 -10.87 37.02
C ALA A 116 10.11 -11.18 37.82
N ASN A 117 9.85 -10.45 38.89
CA ASN A 117 8.76 -10.71 39.85
C ASN A 117 7.54 -9.75 39.71
N LYS A 118 7.46 -8.93 38.66
CA LYS A 118 6.32 -8.03 38.45
C LYS A 118 5.46 -8.48 37.28
N GLU A 119 4.14 -8.32 37.41
CA GLU A 119 3.21 -8.56 36.30
C GLU A 119 3.65 -7.84 35.02
N LYS A 120 3.77 -8.61 33.96
CA LYS A 120 4.15 -8.06 32.66
C LYS A 120 2.95 -7.35 32.05
N PRO A 121 3.14 -6.14 31.49
CA PRO A 121 2.05 -5.45 30.81
C PRO A 121 1.56 -6.27 29.62
N GLU A 122 0.26 -6.30 29.41
CA GLU A 122 -0.31 -6.89 28.20
C GLU A 122 0.21 -6.17 26.94
N ARG A 123 0.38 -6.96 25.88
CA ARG A 123 0.75 -6.39 24.59
C ARG A 123 -0.43 -5.55 24.06
N PRO A 124 -0.20 -4.28 23.67
CA PRO A 124 -1.27 -3.47 23.10
C PRO A 124 -1.77 -4.05 21.78
N ASP A 125 -3.08 -3.98 21.57
CA ASP A 125 -3.66 -4.22 20.25
C ASP A 125 -3.29 -3.05 19.34
N VAL A 126 -2.56 -3.34 18.28
CA VAL A 126 -2.12 -2.37 17.28
C VAL A 126 -2.50 -2.83 15.90
N SER A 127 -2.74 -1.88 15.02
CA SER A 127 -3.02 -2.14 13.61
C SER A 127 -2.27 -1.15 12.73
N PHE A 128 -1.69 -1.63 11.64
CA PHE A 128 -0.99 -0.81 10.68
C PHE A 128 -1.77 -0.78 9.36
N TRP A 129 -2.18 0.40 8.95
CA TRP A 129 -2.98 0.59 7.74
C TRP A 129 -2.11 0.72 6.49
N PHE A 130 -0.86 1.14 6.68
CA PHE A 130 0.16 1.18 5.66
C PHE A 130 1.40 0.40 6.15
N PRO A 131 1.31 -0.95 6.21
CA PRO A 131 2.40 -1.76 6.73
C PRO A 131 3.66 -1.63 5.88
N PRO A 132 4.84 -1.87 6.46
CA PRO A 132 6.10 -1.84 5.73
C PRO A 132 6.15 -2.94 4.67
N ALA A 133 6.93 -2.71 3.61
CA ALA A 133 7.06 -3.62 2.48
C ALA A 133 7.72 -4.97 2.82
N ASP A 134 8.49 -5.03 3.91
CA ASP A 134 9.23 -6.22 4.36
C ASP A 134 8.46 -7.07 5.37
N VAL A 135 7.16 -6.82 5.53
CA VAL A 135 6.31 -7.59 6.45
C VAL A 135 6.25 -9.07 6.02
N THR A 136 6.37 -9.98 6.98
CA THR A 136 6.20 -11.42 6.72
C THR A 136 4.72 -11.77 6.54
N ASN A 137 4.41 -12.84 5.80
CA ASN A 137 3.04 -13.29 5.58
C ASN A 137 2.25 -13.49 6.90
N PRO A 138 2.74 -14.20 7.93
CA PRO A 138 2.00 -14.30 9.18
C PRO A 138 1.76 -12.96 9.87
N ALA A 139 2.74 -12.05 9.86
CA ALA A 139 2.59 -10.72 10.44
C ALA A 139 1.59 -9.88 9.65
N PHE A 140 1.56 -9.99 8.32
CA PHE A 140 0.57 -9.34 7.48
C PHE A 140 -0.85 -9.80 7.79
N ILE A 141 -1.08 -11.13 7.89
CA ILE A 141 -2.39 -11.70 8.22
C ILE A 141 -2.85 -11.25 9.62
N GLN A 142 -1.95 -11.31 10.62
CA GLN A 142 -2.26 -10.84 11.97
C GLN A 142 -2.64 -9.35 11.98
N ASN A 143 -1.92 -8.53 11.23
CA ASN A 143 -2.22 -7.13 11.09
C ASN A 143 -3.57 -6.89 10.40
N ALA A 144 -3.89 -7.66 9.35
CA ALA A 144 -5.19 -7.59 8.67
C ALA A 144 -6.35 -7.88 9.63
N MET A 145 -6.21 -8.92 10.45
CA MET A 145 -7.20 -9.25 11.49
C MET A 145 -7.34 -8.15 12.55
N ALA A 146 -6.23 -7.53 12.96
CA ALA A 146 -6.25 -6.41 13.90
C ALA A 146 -6.92 -5.17 13.30
N CYS A 147 -6.64 -4.87 12.04
CA CYS A 147 -7.30 -3.78 11.32
C CYS A 147 -8.81 -3.99 11.21
N GLU A 148 -9.25 -5.21 10.91
CA GLU A 148 -10.67 -5.55 10.82
C GLU A 148 -11.40 -5.34 12.15
N LYS A 149 -10.82 -5.77 13.27
CA LYS A 149 -11.37 -5.54 14.62
C LYS A 149 -11.57 -4.05 14.93
N LEU A 150 -10.70 -3.19 14.39
CA LEU A 150 -10.79 -1.74 14.57
C LEU A 150 -11.61 -1.05 13.47
N GLY A 151 -12.35 -1.80 12.67
CA GLY A 151 -13.23 -1.28 11.63
C GLY A 151 -12.52 -0.80 10.36
N LYS A 152 -11.18 -0.97 10.24
CA LYS A 152 -10.42 -0.65 9.03
C LYS A 152 -10.22 -1.92 8.21
N ARG A 153 -10.97 -2.06 7.12
CA ARG A 153 -10.99 -3.27 6.31
C ARG A 153 -10.03 -3.26 5.13
N THR A 154 -9.42 -2.13 4.83
CA THR A 154 -8.46 -1.99 3.72
C THR A 154 -7.08 -1.64 4.25
N GLN A 155 -6.06 -2.22 3.61
CA GLN A 155 -4.67 -1.90 3.83
C GLN A 155 -4.05 -1.53 2.49
N TYR A 156 -3.00 -0.72 2.52
CA TYR A 156 -2.23 -0.40 1.34
C TYR A 156 -0.82 -0.94 1.48
N LEU A 157 -0.38 -1.71 0.49
CA LEU A 157 0.99 -2.20 0.39
C LEU A 157 1.70 -1.47 -0.75
N ASN A 158 2.82 -0.85 -0.46
CA ASN A 158 3.72 -0.31 -1.45
C ASN A 158 4.97 -1.20 -1.52
N LEU A 159 5.06 -1.99 -2.57
CA LEU A 159 6.13 -2.97 -2.77
C LEU A 159 7.06 -2.43 -3.86
N PRO A 160 8.21 -1.85 -3.49
CA PRO A 160 9.13 -1.26 -4.45
C PRO A 160 9.79 -2.31 -5.38
N GLU A 161 9.80 -3.57 -4.97
CA GLU A 161 10.39 -4.68 -5.70
C GLU A 161 9.44 -5.88 -5.74
N VAL A 162 9.40 -6.59 -6.87
CA VAL A 162 8.54 -7.77 -7.06
C VAL A 162 8.87 -8.88 -6.07
N GLU A 163 10.14 -9.03 -5.70
CA GLU A 163 10.60 -10.02 -4.72
C GLU A 163 9.98 -9.84 -3.33
N MET A 164 9.60 -8.61 -2.96
CA MET A 164 8.89 -8.35 -1.72
C MET A 164 7.45 -8.88 -1.75
N ALA A 165 6.80 -8.81 -2.92
CA ALA A 165 5.48 -9.41 -3.11
C ALA A 165 5.53 -10.92 -2.92
N ASP A 166 6.55 -11.58 -3.46
CA ASP A 166 6.75 -13.03 -3.32
C ASP A 166 6.90 -13.45 -1.86
N ARG A 167 7.57 -12.65 -1.04
CA ARG A 167 7.72 -12.93 0.41
C ARG A 167 6.39 -12.88 1.16
N ILE A 168 5.53 -11.93 0.82
CA ILE A 168 4.21 -11.79 1.44
C ILE A 168 3.28 -12.91 0.99
N CYS A 169 3.34 -13.29 -0.28
CA CYS A 169 2.54 -14.38 -0.85
C CYS A 169 3.03 -15.78 -0.46
N GLY A 170 4.12 -15.88 0.32
CA GLY A 170 4.70 -17.18 0.70
C GLY A 170 5.55 -17.82 -0.39
N GLY A 171 5.98 -17.04 -1.36
CA GLY A 171 6.89 -17.45 -2.43
C GLY A 171 8.21 -17.98 -1.88
N HIS A 172 8.65 -19.08 -2.43
CA HIS A 172 9.67 -19.96 -1.88
C HIS A 172 11.07 -19.34 -1.80
N LYS A 173 11.71 -19.56 -0.66
CA LYS A 173 13.17 -19.45 -0.45
C LYS A 173 14.02 -20.40 -1.34
N GLN A 174 13.44 -21.07 -2.32
CA GLN A 174 14.13 -22.15 -3.07
C GLN A 174 14.86 -21.71 -4.32
N VAL A 175 14.79 -20.43 -4.73
CA VAL A 175 15.50 -19.97 -5.95
C VAL A 175 16.92 -19.46 -5.68
N SER A 176 17.35 -19.33 -4.45
CA SER A 176 18.67 -18.79 -4.09
C SER A 176 19.76 -19.84 -3.80
N GLN A 177 19.55 -21.10 -4.18
CA GLN A 177 20.53 -22.19 -4.01
C GLN A 177 20.75 -23.00 -5.30
N MET A 178 20.64 -22.38 -6.47
CA MET A 178 21.20 -22.94 -7.71
C MET A 178 22.23 -22.00 -8.31
#